data_19a20c88d8a31cae3ab288ce4252e085
#
_entry.id   19a20c88d8a31cae3ab288ce4252e085
#
_cell.length_a   1.000
_cell.length_b   1.000
_cell.length_c   1.000
_cell.angle_alpha   90.00
_cell.angle_beta   90.00
_cell.angle_gamma   90.00
#
_symmetry.space_group_name_H-M   'P 1'
#
loop_
_entity.id
_entity.type
_entity.pdbx_description
1 polymer ?
#
loop_
_entity_poly.entity_id
_entity_poly.type
_entity_poly.pdbx_seq_one_letter_code
_entity_poly.pdbx_strand_id
1 'polypeptide(L)'
;MRNNEKNGRFFIFQHWHIYIISSILVFTSISYLKLYTICSIIKDVVQLKTHNKRSVKFILNEQIKYYTKEGLKLINLVAIALFIIITIILMKYKLVCSVSISGEHIGYVQDKELVEKQINDKLTLEGTGNVAYVDCTTPEYSLTFISNNTEVNDDYVIAKIEENTKITYKYYAVTLNGKQKSVVDSLEEAENLVADMKKKYKDIKFTIGINELYTQNSDEYETVDIKVASKSVNKELKKIDDASVNGVYLAQKPISGVITSRFGSRESIRSYPHNGLDIAAPYGTKIKAACDGKVTFSGYKGSYGNLIIVDCGNGVQIYYGHCSKLYAKVGDTVKAGDVIGAVGSTGNSTGNHLHFEIKVNGVSVNPQNYIYN
;
A
#
# COMPACT_ATOMS: atom_id res chain seq x y z
N MET A 1 -18.70 -17.50 -31.57
CA MET A 1 -17.48 -17.70 -32.38
C MET A 1 -16.44 -18.66 -31.74
N ARG A 2 -16.78 -19.41 -30.69
CA ARG A 2 -15.85 -20.31 -29.94
C ARG A 2 -15.73 -21.75 -30.46
N ASN A 3 -16.48 -22.13 -31.50
CA ASN A 3 -16.51 -23.53 -31.99
C ASN A 3 -15.67 -23.81 -33.26
N ASN A 4 -15.15 -22.78 -33.94
CA ASN A 4 -14.42 -23.00 -35.21
C ASN A 4 -12.89 -23.22 -35.01
N GLU A 5 -12.30 -22.75 -33.91
CA GLU A 5 -10.85 -22.94 -33.69
C GLU A 5 -10.47 -24.35 -33.18
N LYS A 6 -11.37 -25.01 -32.43
CA LYS A 6 -11.11 -26.39 -31.97
C LYS A 6 -11.15 -27.40 -33.13
N ASN A 7 -11.97 -27.15 -34.16
CA ASN A 7 -12.06 -28.03 -35.30
C ASN A 7 -10.88 -27.92 -36.26
N GLY A 8 -10.26 -26.75 -36.39
CA GLY A 8 -9.09 -26.57 -37.24
C GLY A 8 -7.83 -27.29 -36.70
N ARG A 9 -7.60 -27.27 -35.40
CA ARG A 9 -6.47 -27.95 -34.75
C ARG A 9 -6.61 -29.48 -34.80
N PHE A 10 -7.80 -30.00 -34.67
CA PHE A 10 -8.09 -31.43 -34.74
C PHE A 10 -7.88 -32.00 -36.14
N PHE A 11 -8.23 -31.23 -37.20
CA PHE A 11 -8.07 -31.64 -38.59
C PHE A 11 -6.62 -31.69 -39.08
N ILE A 12 -5.78 -30.75 -38.65
CA ILE A 12 -4.34 -30.70 -38.98
C ILE A 12 -3.57 -31.83 -38.27
N PHE A 13 -3.92 -32.12 -37.00
CA PHE A 13 -3.28 -33.20 -36.24
C PHE A 13 -3.63 -34.60 -36.81
N GLN A 14 -4.89 -34.78 -37.29
CA GLN A 14 -5.31 -36.05 -37.87
C GLN A 14 -4.65 -36.35 -39.21
N HIS A 15 -4.44 -35.33 -40.05
CA HIS A 15 -3.71 -35.51 -41.33
C HIS A 15 -2.21 -35.76 -41.11
N TRP A 16 -1.59 -35.16 -40.10
CA TRP A 16 -0.19 -35.41 -39.75
C TRP A 16 0.02 -36.83 -39.24
N HIS A 17 -0.85 -37.37 -38.43
CA HIS A 17 -0.81 -38.74 -37.97
C HIS A 17 -0.92 -39.74 -39.14
N ILE A 18 -1.78 -39.46 -40.11
CA ILE A 18 -1.98 -40.30 -41.26
C ILE A 18 -0.70 -40.30 -42.16
N TYR A 19 -0.10 -39.13 -42.37
CA TYR A 19 1.14 -39.00 -43.14
C TYR A 19 2.34 -39.68 -42.45
N ILE A 20 2.49 -39.51 -41.15
CA ILE A 20 3.54 -40.18 -40.40
C ILE A 20 3.33 -41.71 -40.38
N ILE A 21 2.09 -42.17 -40.15
CA ILE A 21 1.76 -43.58 -40.15
C ILE A 21 1.94 -44.19 -41.55
N SER A 22 1.52 -43.51 -42.61
CA SER A 22 1.74 -43.98 -43.97
C SER A 22 3.23 -44.04 -44.35
N SER A 23 4.03 -43.05 -43.93
CA SER A 23 5.46 -43.01 -44.13
C SER A 23 6.17 -44.12 -43.33
N ILE A 24 5.76 -44.39 -42.13
CA ILE A 24 6.27 -45.48 -41.28
C ILE A 24 5.88 -46.86 -41.90
N LEU A 25 4.65 -47.01 -42.38
CA LEU A 25 4.16 -48.22 -43.04
C LEU A 25 4.92 -48.52 -44.36
N VAL A 26 5.18 -47.47 -45.17
CA VAL A 26 5.98 -47.60 -46.37
C VAL A 26 7.43 -47.97 -46.00
N PHE A 27 8.01 -47.36 -44.94
CA PHE A 27 9.35 -47.65 -44.49
C PHE A 27 9.50 -49.08 -43.92
N THR A 28 8.52 -49.53 -43.17
CA THR A 28 8.48 -50.90 -42.60
C THR A 28 8.25 -51.92 -43.72
N SER A 29 7.40 -51.65 -44.71
CA SER A 29 7.14 -52.52 -45.85
C SER A 29 8.39 -52.68 -46.72
N ILE A 30 9.12 -51.58 -47.01
CA ILE A 30 10.38 -51.60 -47.73
C ILE A 30 11.48 -52.35 -46.95
N SER A 31 11.53 -52.18 -45.65
CA SER A 31 12.46 -52.85 -44.76
C SER A 31 12.16 -54.37 -44.70
N TYR A 32 10.88 -54.70 -44.63
CA TYR A 32 10.42 -56.13 -44.64
C TYR A 32 10.76 -56.83 -45.95
N LEU A 33 10.54 -56.14 -47.09
CA LEU A 33 10.87 -56.66 -48.42
C LEU A 33 12.41 -56.90 -48.57
N LYS A 34 13.20 -55.96 -48.00
CA LYS A 34 14.69 -56.11 -47.99
C LYS A 34 15.15 -57.22 -47.04
N LEU A 35 14.52 -57.37 -45.88
CA LEU A 35 14.85 -58.48 -44.98
C LEU A 35 14.49 -59.81 -45.61
N TYR A 36 13.36 -59.93 -46.32
CA TYR A 36 12.98 -61.11 -47.06
C TYR A 36 13.98 -61.43 -48.19
N THR A 37 14.44 -60.42 -48.91
CA THR A 37 15.48 -60.59 -50.01
C THR A 37 16.81 -61.01 -49.39
N ILE A 38 17.19 -60.45 -48.24
CA ILE A 38 18.42 -60.87 -47.53
C ILE A 38 18.31 -62.35 -47.06
N CYS A 39 17.17 -62.71 -46.51
CA CYS A 39 16.90 -64.11 -46.09
C CYS A 39 16.89 -65.05 -47.27
N SER A 40 16.37 -64.67 -48.46
CA SER A 40 16.44 -65.45 -49.67
C SER A 40 17.88 -65.64 -50.12
N ILE A 41 18.68 -64.57 -50.12
CA ILE A 41 20.12 -64.61 -50.50
C ILE A 41 20.91 -65.50 -49.51
N ILE A 42 20.60 -65.39 -48.19
CA ILE A 42 21.22 -66.26 -47.17
C ILE A 42 20.92 -67.77 -47.50
N LYS A 43 19.66 -68.07 -47.91
CA LYS A 43 19.25 -69.42 -48.30
C LYS A 43 20.02 -69.91 -49.50
N ASP A 44 20.16 -69.08 -50.53
CA ASP A 44 20.90 -69.41 -51.76
C ASP A 44 22.40 -69.61 -51.49
N VAL A 45 22.98 -68.74 -50.62
CA VAL A 45 24.38 -68.89 -50.19
C VAL A 45 24.60 -70.14 -49.34
N VAL A 46 23.64 -70.54 -48.54
CA VAL A 46 23.70 -71.77 -47.73
C VAL A 46 23.63 -72.99 -48.63
N GLN A 47 22.83 -73.00 -49.72
CA GLN A 47 22.77 -74.07 -50.69
C GLN A 47 24.05 -74.19 -51.56
N LEU A 48 24.73 -73.04 -51.87
CA LEU A 48 25.97 -73.01 -52.60
C LEU A 48 27.19 -73.39 -51.75
N LYS A 49 27.05 -73.62 -50.45
CA LYS A 49 28.16 -73.96 -49.54
C LYS A 49 28.77 -75.31 -49.79
N THR A 50 28.23 -76.12 -50.76
CA THR A 50 28.67 -77.45 -51.06
C THR A 50 29.75 -77.55 -52.17
N HIS A 51 29.98 -76.42 -52.95
CA HIS A 51 30.86 -76.62 -54.15
C HIS A 51 32.05 -75.67 -54.32
N ASN A 52 32.21 -74.49 -53.75
CA ASN A 52 33.47 -73.71 -53.86
C ASN A 52 33.57 -72.50 -52.95
N LYS A 53 34.39 -72.54 -51.89
CA LYS A 53 34.52 -71.45 -50.88
C LYS A 53 35.00 -70.10 -51.44
N ARG A 54 35.72 -70.01 -52.58
CA ARG A 54 36.25 -68.78 -53.13
C ARG A 54 35.19 -67.99 -53.92
N SER A 55 34.36 -68.63 -54.67
CA SER A 55 33.35 -68.01 -55.51
C SER A 55 32.19 -67.46 -54.63
N VAL A 56 31.85 -68.18 -53.54
CA VAL A 56 30.81 -67.75 -52.59
C VAL A 56 31.20 -66.45 -51.84
N LYS A 57 32.49 -66.34 -51.46
CA LYS A 57 32.99 -65.11 -50.77
C LYS A 57 32.99 -63.90 -51.69
N PHE A 58 33.29 -64.07 -52.99
CA PHE A 58 33.27 -63.03 -54.01
C PHE A 58 31.82 -62.53 -54.24
N ILE A 59 30.87 -63.39 -54.45
CA ILE A 59 29.46 -63.10 -54.71
C ILE A 59 28.86 -62.41 -53.49
N LEU A 60 29.16 -62.84 -52.26
CA LEU A 60 28.71 -62.27 -51.05
C LEU A 60 29.24 -60.82 -50.87
N ASN A 61 30.49 -60.55 -51.12
CA ASN A 61 31.10 -59.23 -51.08
C ASN A 61 30.47 -58.26 -52.07
N GLU A 62 30.20 -58.68 -53.30
CA GLU A 62 29.56 -57.82 -54.33
C GLU A 62 28.13 -57.58 -53.99
N GLN A 63 27.39 -58.51 -53.42
CA GLN A 63 26.02 -58.32 -52.91
C GLN A 63 25.97 -57.36 -51.70
N ILE A 64 26.90 -57.50 -50.77
CA ILE A 64 27.02 -56.61 -49.65
C ILE A 64 27.31 -55.17 -50.16
N LYS A 65 28.20 -54.97 -51.06
CA LYS A 65 28.49 -53.66 -51.66
C LYS A 65 27.27 -53.08 -52.36
N TYR A 66 26.53 -53.89 -53.13
CA TYR A 66 25.30 -53.45 -53.76
C TYR A 66 24.26 -52.97 -52.74
N TYR A 67 23.96 -53.76 -51.69
CA TYR A 67 22.95 -53.40 -50.67
C TYR A 67 23.41 -52.24 -49.80
N THR A 68 24.72 -52.11 -49.50
CA THR A 68 25.21 -50.92 -48.78
C THR A 68 25.08 -49.68 -49.65
N LYS A 69 25.37 -49.73 -50.94
CA LYS A 69 25.20 -48.60 -51.87
C LYS A 69 23.74 -48.21 -52.03
N GLU A 70 22.81 -49.17 -52.18
CA GLU A 70 21.38 -48.90 -52.27
C GLU A 70 20.80 -48.40 -50.93
N GLY A 71 21.30 -48.96 -49.84
CA GLY A 71 20.97 -48.47 -48.49
C GLY A 71 21.37 -46.99 -48.25
N LEU A 72 22.60 -46.64 -48.69
CA LEU A 72 23.08 -45.27 -48.64
C LEU A 72 22.23 -44.29 -49.50
N LYS A 73 21.83 -44.73 -50.69
CA LYS A 73 20.94 -43.95 -51.57
C LYS A 73 19.57 -43.67 -50.89
N LEU A 74 19.03 -44.71 -50.25
CA LEU A 74 17.77 -44.57 -49.51
C LEU A 74 17.89 -43.62 -48.33
N ILE A 75 18.97 -43.72 -47.53
CA ILE A 75 19.27 -42.82 -46.42
C ILE A 75 19.37 -41.38 -46.94
N ASN A 76 20.09 -41.13 -48.03
CA ASN A 76 20.20 -39.81 -48.65
C ASN A 76 18.82 -39.28 -49.12
N LEU A 77 17.99 -40.12 -49.74
CA LEU A 77 16.67 -39.74 -50.19
C LEU A 77 15.73 -39.34 -49.02
N VAL A 78 15.82 -40.11 -47.94
CA VAL A 78 15.07 -39.80 -46.71
C VAL A 78 15.59 -38.51 -46.06
N ALA A 79 16.91 -38.30 -46.03
CA ALA A 79 17.51 -37.07 -45.51
C ALA A 79 17.09 -35.83 -46.33
N ILE A 80 17.07 -35.94 -47.68
CA ILE A 80 16.60 -34.89 -48.57
C ILE A 80 15.11 -34.60 -48.32
N ALA A 81 14.27 -35.63 -48.20
CA ALA A 81 12.84 -35.47 -47.93
C ALA A 81 12.60 -34.78 -46.58
N LEU A 82 13.32 -35.19 -45.53
CA LEU A 82 13.26 -34.54 -44.20
C LEU A 82 13.73 -33.09 -44.28
N PHE A 83 14.82 -32.81 -45.00
CA PHE A 83 15.29 -31.44 -45.20
C PHE A 83 14.26 -30.55 -45.89
N ILE A 84 13.59 -31.07 -46.94
CA ILE A 84 12.51 -30.35 -47.63
C ILE A 84 11.35 -30.09 -46.66
N ILE A 85 10.92 -31.08 -45.87
CA ILE A 85 9.83 -30.94 -44.88
C ILE A 85 10.20 -29.87 -43.85
N ILE A 86 11.41 -29.93 -43.27
CA ILE A 86 11.90 -28.96 -42.31
C ILE A 86 11.92 -27.56 -42.95
N THR A 87 12.41 -27.44 -44.18
CA THR A 87 12.45 -26.16 -44.91
C THR A 87 11.02 -25.58 -45.08
N ILE A 88 10.04 -26.41 -45.47
CA ILE A 88 8.63 -25.99 -45.61
C ILE A 88 8.05 -25.54 -44.25
N ILE A 89 8.39 -26.28 -43.18
CA ILE A 89 7.97 -25.90 -41.83
C ILE A 89 8.56 -24.54 -41.44
N LEU A 90 9.88 -24.33 -41.61
CA LEU A 90 10.56 -23.08 -41.29
C LEU A 90 10.10 -21.90 -42.16
N MET A 91 9.63 -22.17 -43.41
CA MET A 91 9.06 -21.13 -44.27
C MET A 91 7.65 -20.73 -43.87
N LYS A 92 6.87 -21.63 -43.27
CA LYS A 92 5.45 -21.37 -42.87
C LYS A 92 5.27 -21.02 -41.42
N TYR A 93 6.13 -21.46 -40.55
CA TYR A 93 6.01 -21.33 -39.10
C TYR A 93 7.28 -20.74 -38.50
N LYS A 94 7.09 -19.93 -37.47
CA LYS A 94 8.15 -19.41 -36.61
C LYS A 94 8.00 -19.94 -35.19
N LEU A 95 9.10 -20.18 -34.51
CA LEU A 95 9.17 -20.56 -33.12
C LEU A 95 9.09 -19.27 -32.28
N VAL A 96 8.16 -19.19 -31.34
CA VAL A 96 7.96 -18.04 -30.46
C VAL A 96 7.62 -18.51 -29.06
N CYS A 97 7.68 -17.61 -28.11
CA CYS A 97 7.23 -17.83 -26.75
C CYS A 97 5.78 -17.37 -26.59
N SER A 98 4.88 -18.27 -26.22
CA SER A 98 3.51 -17.96 -25.82
C SER A 98 3.50 -17.54 -24.36
N VAL A 99 2.89 -16.43 -24.05
CA VAL A 99 2.81 -15.85 -22.71
C VAL A 99 1.38 -15.93 -22.20
N SER A 100 1.23 -16.42 -20.97
CA SER A 100 -0.08 -16.52 -20.29
C SER A 100 0.04 -15.93 -18.88
N ILE A 101 -1.04 -15.32 -18.39
CA ILE A 101 -1.18 -14.85 -17.02
C ILE A 101 -2.39 -15.53 -16.41
N SER A 102 -2.22 -16.19 -15.27
CA SER A 102 -3.29 -16.92 -14.57
C SER A 102 -4.05 -17.90 -15.48
N GLY A 103 -3.33 -18.52 -16.44
CA GLY A 103 -3.89 -19.45 -17.42
C GLY A 103 -4.59 -18.79 -18.63
N GLU A 104 -4.69 -17.47 -18.70
CA GLU A 104 -5.20 -16.73 -19.86
C GLU A 104 -4.04 -16.36 -20.79
N HIS A 105 -4.16 -16.71 -22.08
CA HIS A 105 -3.18 -16.37 -23.09
C HIS A 105 -3.27 -14.89 -23.44
N ILE A 106 -2.15 -14.16 -23.29
CA ILE A 106 -2.08 -12.71 -23.53
C ILE A 106 -1.39 -12.34 -24.84
N GLY A 107 -0.49 -13.20 -25.36
CA GLY A 107 0.17 -12.92 -26.61
C GLY A 107 1.40 -13.80 -26.86
N TYR A 108 2.13 -13.45 -27.92
CA TYR A 108 3.37 -14.11 -28.31
C TYR A 108 4.51 -13.11 -28.26
N VAL A 109 5.66 -13.54 -27.74
CA VAL A 109 6.89 -12.73 -27.68
C VAL A 109 8.04 -13.42 -28.41
N GLN A 110 8.90 -12.61 -28.99
CA GLN A 110 10.12 -13.06 -29.63
C GLN A 110 11.24 -13.18 -28.59
N ASP A 111 11.36 -12.19 -27.73
CA ASP A 111 12.42 -12.08 -26.72
C ASP A 111 11.87 -12.22 -25.31
N LYS A 112 11.90 -13.45 -24.80
CA LYS A 112 11.52 -13.75 -23.43
C LYS A 112 12.39 -13.00 -22.39
N GLU A 113 13.69 -12.85 -22.66
CA GLU A 113 14.65 -12.24 -21.73
C GLU A 113 14.36 -10.76 -21.55
N LEU A 114 13.91 -10.08 -22.61
CA LEU A 114 13.49 -8.70 -22.57
C LEU A 114 12.27 -8.51 -21.65
N VAL A 115 11.27 -9.38 -21.78
CA VAL A 115 10.06 -9.35 -20.94
C VAL A 115 10.41 -9.62 -19.48
N GLU A 116 11.19 -10.67 -19.20
CA GLU A 116 11.63 -11.00 -17.85
C GLU A 116 12.45 -9.87 -17.20
N LYS A 117 13.31 -9.22 -18.00
CA LYS A 117 14.09 -8.07 -17.52
C LYS A 117 13.18 -6.93 -17.08
N GLN A 118 12.18 -6.56 -17.88
CA GLN A 118 11.27 -5.48 -17.54
C GLN A 118 10.42 -5.78 -16.29
N ILE A 119 10.00 -7.03 -16.11
CA ILE A 119 9.32 -7.49 -14.90
C ILE A 119 10.25 -7.35 -13.69
N ASN A 120 11.50 -7.81 -13.82
CA ASN A 120 12.47 -7.71 -12.73
C ASN A 120 12.79 -6.25 -12.39
N ASP A 121 12.91 -5.38 -13.39
CA ASP A 121 13.13 -3.94 -13.17
C ASP A 121 11.96 -3.32 -12.38
N LYS A 122 10.73 -3.74 -12.61
CA LYS A 122 9.56 -3.33 -11.80
C LYS A 122 9.61 -3.88 -10.37
N LEU A 123 9.95 -5.15 -10.20
CA LEU A 123 10.07 -5.76 -8.87
C LEU A 123 11.19 -5.12 -8.03
N THR A 124 12.27 -4.63 -8.66
CA THR A 124 13.34 -3.91 -7.95
C THR A 124 12.92 -2.54 -7.42
N LEU A 125 11.75 -2.01 -7.80
CA LEU A 125 11.19 -0.80 -7.22
C LEU A 125 10.65 -1.03 -5.79
N GLU A 126 10.38 -2.28 -5.40
CA GLU A 126 9.90 -2.61 -4.07
C GLU A 126 10.88 -2.16 -2.99
N GLY A 127 10.37 -1.43 -2.00
CA GLY A 127 11.19 -0.83 -0.94
C GLY A 127 12.00 0.40 -1.35
N THR A 128 11.87 0.91 -2.60
CA THR A 128 12.50 2.14 -3.05
C THR A 128 11.53 3.32 -2.97
N GLY A 129 11.99 4.46 -2.43
CA GLY A 129 11.12 5.62 -2.24
C GLY A 129 9.88 5.25 -1.42
N ASN A 130 8.70 5.56 -1.96
CA ASN A 130 7.41 5.28 -1.31
C ASN A 130 6.77 3.96 -1.75
N VAL A 131 7.45 3.15 -2.58
CA VAL A 131 6.91 1.86 -3.01
C VAL A 131 7.04 0.84 -1.89
N ALA A 132 5.92 0.43 -1.31
CA ALA A 132 5.88 -0.58 -0.25
C ALA A 132 6.07 -1.98 -0.81
N TYR A 133 5.28 -2.33 -1.83
CA TYR A 133 5.36 -3.60 -2.55
C TYR A 133 4.77 -3.50 -3.95
N VAL A 134 5.25 -4.41 -4.82
CA VAL A 134 4.79 -4.56 -6.19
C VAL A 134 4.15 -5.93 -6.34
N ASP A 135 2.84 -5.97 -6.57
CA ASP A 135 2.10 -7.20 -6.87
C ASP A 135 2.07 -7.39 -8.39
N CYS A 136 3.02 -8.17 -8.89
CA CYS A 136 3.16 -8.53 -10.29
C CYS A 136 2.85 -10.00 -10.47
N THR A 137 1.82 -10.32 -11.24
CA THR A 137 1.52 -11.70 -11.60
C THR A 137 2.60 -12.23 -12.53
N THR A 138 3.33 -13.26 -12.09
CA THR A 138 4.37 -13.90 -12.89
C THR A 138 3.77 -14.56 -14.13
N PRO A 139 4.21 -14.19 -15.33
CA PRO A 139 3.71 -14.82 -16.55
C PRO A 139 4.28 -16.23 -16.72
N GLU A 140 3.46 -17.12 -17.28
CA GLU A 140 3.85 -18.45 -17.70
C GLU A 140 4.28 -18.43 -19.18
N TYR A 141 5.39 -19.11 -19.47
CA TYR A 141 5.96 -19.16 -20.80
C TYR A 141 5.95 -20.56 -21.38
N SER A 142 5.54 -20.70 -22.65
CA SER A 142 5.62 -21.95 -23.38
C SER A 142 6.09 -21.72 -24.81
N LEU A 143 7.05 -22.55 -25.28
CA LEU A 143 7.51 -22.49 -26.67
C LEU A 143 6.43 -23.09 -27.58
N THR A 144 6.10 -22.38 -28.66
CA THR A 144 5.12 -22.82 -29.65
C THR A 144 5.50 -22.40 -31.06
N PHE A 145 5.01 -23.19 -32.06
CA PHE A 145 5.14 -22.85 -33.47
C PHE A 145 3.84 -22.13 -33.91
N ILE A 146 3.99 -20.94 -34.43
CA ILE A 146 2.88 -20.15 -34.99
C ILE A 146 3.12 -19.86 -36.47
N SER A 147 2.06 -19.54 -37.20
CA SER A 147 2.19 -19.09 -38.59
C SER A 147 3.05 -17.83 -38.66
N ASN A 148 3.88 -17.71 -39.72
CA ASN A 148 4.69 -16.50 -39.95
C ASN A 148 3.83 -15.21 -40.05
N ASN A 149 2.55 -15.35 -40.40
CA ASN A 149 1.61 -14.24 -40.51
C ASN A 149 0.96 -13.85 -39.15
N THR A 150 1.18 -14.63 -38.08
CA THR A 150 0.67 -14.30 -36.76
C THR A 150 1.51 -13.18 -36.17
N GLU A 151 0.85 -12.16 -35.62
CA GLU A 151 1.51 -11.04 -34.98
C GLU A 151 2.26 -11.50 -33.72
N VAL A 152 3.48 -10.99 -33.57
CA VAL A 152 4.30 -11.13 -32.36
C VAL A 152 4.66 -9.72 -31.94
N ASN A 153 4.30 -9.33 -30.72
CA ASN A 153 4.44 -7.97 -30.25
C ASN A 153 4.84 -7.98 -28.78
N ASP A 154 6.13 -7.84 -28.55
CA ASP A 154 6.71 -7.86 -27.20
C ASP A 154 6.20 -6.68 -26.37
N ASP A 155 6.10 -5.47 -26.96
CA ASP A 155 5.61 -4.28 -26.28
C ASP A 155 4.14 -4.41 -25.84
N TYR A 156 3.31 -5.04 -26.67
CA TYR A 156 1.90 -5.30 -26.31
C TYR A 156 1.80 -6.25 -25.11
N VAL A 157 2.60 -7.31 -25.10
CA VAL A 157 2.62 -8.28 -23.98
C VAL A 157 3.13 -7.62 -22.72
N ILE A 158 4.19 -6.82 -22.82
CA ILE A 158 4.74 -6.04 -21.70
C ILE A 158 3.67 -5.10 -21.11
N ALA A 159 3.00 -4.32 -21.98
CA ALA A 159 1.93 -3.43 -21.56
C ALA A 159 0.79 -4.18 -20.84
N LYS A 160 0.44 -5.38 -21.30
CA LYS A 160 -0.55 -6.23 -20.65
C LYS A 160 -0.11 -6.76 -19.27
N ILE A 161 1.16 -7.07 -19.11
CA ILE A 161 1.74 -7.45 -17.82
C ILE A 161 1.72 -6.24 -16.87
N GLU A 162 2.10 -5.06 -17.37
CA GLU A 162 2.07 -3.80 -16.60
C GLU A 162 0.66 -3.42 -16.16
N GLU A 163 -0.35 -3.57 -17.01
CA GLU A 163 -1.76 -3.32 -16.69
C GLU A 163 -2.25 -4.21 -15.52
N ASN A 164 -1.70 -5.43 -15.41
CA ASN A 164 -2.01 -6.36 -14.33
C ASN A 164 -1.09 -6.22 -13.10
N THR A 165 -0.08 -5.33 -13.16
CA THR A 165 0.83 -5.06 -12.06
C THR A 165 0.25 -3.98 -11.16
N LYS A 166 0.15 -4.27 -9.85
CA LYS A 166 -0.32 -3.32 -8.85
C LYS A 166 0.84 -2.86 -7.99
N ILE A 167 1.07 -1.55 -7.99
CA ILE A 167 2.05 -0.93 -7.12
C ILE A 167 1.32 -0.36 -5.90
N THR A 168 1.77 -0.72 -4.71
CA THR A 168 1.26 -0.16 -3.47
C THR A 168 2.30 0.77 -2.87
N TYR A 169 1.89 2.00 -2.65
CA TYR A 169 2.68 3.06 -2.05
C TYR A 169 2.41 3.13 -0.56
N LYS A 170 3.40 3.58 0.21
CA LYS A 170 3.35 3.75 1.65
C LYS A 170 3.77 5.16 2.03
N TYR A 171 2.97 5.80 2.86
CA TYR A 171 3.21 7.14 3.38
C TYR A 171 3.04 7.16 4.89
N TYR A 172 3.48 8.24 5.54
CA TYR A 172 3.45 8.37 7.00
C TYR A 172 2.70 9.63 7.40
N ALA A 173 1.52 9.44 7.99
CA ALA A 173 0.72 10.55 8.53
C ALA A 173 1.15 10.87 9.95
N VAL A 174 1.66 12.08 10.16
CA VAL A 174 1.90 12.62 11.50
C VAL A 174 0.58 13.11 12.08
N THR A 175 0.21 12.57 13.23
CA THR A 175 -1.05 12.89 13.94
C THR A 175 -0.77 13.63 15.24
N LEU A 176 -1.63 14.58 15.58
CA LEU A 176 -1.60 15.30 16.84
C LEU A 176 -3.01 15.27 17.48
N ASN A 177 -3.10 14.73 18.69
CA ASN A 177 -4.36 14.55 19.42
C ASN A 177 -5.43 13.84 18.56
N GLY A 178 -5.01 12.77 17.88
CA GLY A 178 -5.87 11.96 17.01
C GLY A 178 -6.22 12.58 15.66
N LYS A 179 -5.73 13.79 15.34
CA LYS A 179 -5.98 14.46 14.05
C LYS A 179 -4.73 14.46 13.18
N GLN A 180 -4.87 14.04 11.93
CA GLN A 180 -3.81 14.13 10.95
C GLN A 180 -3.40 15.59 10.70
N LYS A 181 -2.11 15.87 10.69
CA LYS A 181 -1.52 17.20 10.50
C LYS A 181 -0.72 17.33 9.21
N SER A 182 0.01 16.28 8.86
CA SER A 182 0.84 16.25 7.65
C SER A 182 1.02 14.81 7.22
N VAL A 183 1.34 14.61 5.94
CA VAL A 183 1.81 13.34 5.40
C VAL A 183 3.22 13.55 4.88
N VAL A 184 4.13 12.63 5.18
CA VAL A 184 5.52 12.65 4.75
C VAL A 184 5.92 11.31 4.14
N ASP A 185 7.00 11.31 3.39
CA ASP A 185 7.45 10.16 2.62
C ASP A 185 8.33 9.21 3.44
N SER A 186 9.03 9.73 4.44
CA SER A 186 10.04 8.98 5.20
C SER A 186 9.58 8.68 6.64
N LEU A 187 9.66 7.40 7.03
CA LEU A 187 9.40 6.99 8.42
C LEU A 187 10.43 7.60 9.38
N GLU A 188 11.71 7.56 9.01
CA GLU A 188 12.80 8.09 9.85
C GLU A 188 12.62 9.58 10.14
N GLU A 189 12.25 10.37 9.11
CA GLU A 189 11.97 11.79 9.28
C GLU A 189 10.74 12.04 10.18
N ALA A 190 9.68 11.24 10.01
CA ALA A 190 8.48 11.32 10.86
C ALA A 190 8.79 10.97 12.32
N GLU A 191 9.58 9.92 12.57
CA GLU A 191 10.01 9.50 13.91
C GLU A 191 10.88 10.57 14.59
N ASN A 192 11.83 11.15 13.86
CA ASN A 192 12.68 12.24 14.35
C ASN A 192 11.82 13.47 14.70
N LEU A 193 10.87 13.84 13.84
CA LEU A 193 9.94 14.94 14.12
C LEU A 193 9.15 14.68 15.40
N VAL A 194 8.59 13.48 15.55
CA VAL A 194 7.81 13.11 16.75
C VAL A 194 8.68 13.16 18.01
N ALA A 195 9.92 12.66 17.95
CA ALA A 195 10.86 12.69 19.05
C ALA A 195 11.23 14.12 19.46
N ASP A 196 11.53 14.98 18.49
CA ASP A 196 11.84 16.40 18.72
C ASP A 196 10.68 17.15 19.35
N MET A 197 9.45 16.92 18.88
CA MET A 197 8.26 17.57 19.44
C MET A 197 8.01 17.11 20.88
N LYS A 198 8.14 15.81 21.17
CA LYS A 198 8.02 15.27 22.55
C LYS A 198 9.08 15.85 23.49
N LYS A 199 10.31 15.99 23.02
CA LYS A 199 11.41 16.58 23.80
C LYS A 199 11.18 18.06 24.06
N LYS A 200 10.76 18.81 23.04
CA LYS A 200 10.54 20.26 23.12
C LYS A 200 9.37 20.63 24.03
N TYR A 201 8.27 19.87 23.95
CA TYR A 201 7.02 20.16 24.65
C TYR A 201 6.73 19.17 25.78
N LYS A 202 7.78 18.75 26.50
CA LYS A 202 7.72 17.75 27.58
C LYS A 202 6.78 18.12 28.73
N ASP A 203 6.57 19.44 28.94
CA ASP A 203 5.83 19.97 30.10
C ASP A 203 4.33 20.13 29.82
N ILE A 204 3.86 19.87 28.60
CA ILE A 204 2.44 19.89 28.25
C ILE A 204 1.93 18.50 27.87
N LYS A 205 0.63 18.27 28.08
CA LYS A 205 -0.02 17.00 27.74
C LYS A 205 -0.56 17.04 26.32
N PHE A 206 -0.01 16.18 25.46
CA PHE A 206 -0.50 15.97 24.09
C PHE A 206 -0.19 14.54 23.64
N THR A 207 -0.86 14.11 22.56
CA THR A 207 -0.58 12.84 21.91
C THR A 207 -0.11 13.12 20.49
N ILE A 208 1.09 12.66 20.15
CA ILE A 208 1.64 12.72 18.80
C ILE A 208 2.04 11.32 18.39
N GLY A 209 1.68 10.92 17.17
CA GLY A 209 1.93 9.59 16.62
C GLY A 209 2.11 9.62 15.12
N ILE A 210 2.43 8.45 14.58
CA ILE A 210 2.61 8.20 13.15
C ILE A 210 1.64 7.08 12.78
N ASN A 211 0.88 7.29 11.71
CA ASN A 211 0.05 6.25 11.10
C ASN A 211 0.60 5.94 9.71
N GLU A 212 0.75 4.67 9.39
CA GLU A 212 1.08 4.23 8.05
C GLU A 212 -0.17 4.31 7.16
N LEU A 213 -0.01 4.85 5.97
CA LEU A 213 -1.03 4.95 4.95
C LEU A 213 -0.58 4.15 3.73
N TYR A 214 -1.47 3.34 3.18
CA TYR A 214 -1.21 2.53 2.00
C TYR A 214 -2.22 2.86 0.90
N THR A 215 -1.74 3.00 -0.34
CA THR A 215 -2.58 3.29 -1.51
C THR A 215 -1.99 2.72 -2.78
N GLN A 216 -2.84 2.46 -3.78
CA GLN A 216 -2.42 2.13 -5.14
C GLN A 216 -2.34 3.36 -6.06
N ASN A 217 -2.75 4.53 -5.58
CA ASN A 217 -2.67 5.79 -6.30
C ASN A 217 -1.59 6.68 -5.69
N SER A 218 -0.49 6.92 -6.40
CA SER A 218 0.63 7.76 -5.94
C SER A 218 0.22 9.18 -5.57
N ASP A 219 -0.87 9.69 -6.17
CA ASP A 219 -1.33 11.06 -6.02
C ASP A 219 -2.46 11.21 -4.98
N GLU A 220 -2.81 10.12 -4.27
CA GLU A 220 -3.89 10.15 -3.27
C GLU A 220 -3.56 11.02 -2.06
N TYR A 221 -2.29 11.02 -1.65
CA TYR A 221 -1.83 11.81 -0.51
C TYR A 221 -0.87 12.91 -0.96
N GLU A 222 -1.23 14.14 -0.63
CA GLU A 222 -0.31 15.27 -0.79
C GLU A 222 0.74 15.21 0.32
N THR A 223 1.96 14.84 -0.03
CA THR A 223 3.09 14.81 0.90
C THR A 223 3.75 16.18 0.98
N VAL A 224 4.30 16.49 2.14
CA VAL A 224 5.01 17.74 2.40
C VAL A 224 6.43 17.47 2.90
N ASP A 225 7.34 18.37 2.59
CA ASP A 225 8.70 18.36 3.15
C ASP A 225 8.64 18.36 4.68
N ILE A 226 9.54 17.62 5.31
CA ILE A 226 9.58 17.45 6.77
C ILE A 226 9.68 18.78 7.53
N LYS A 227 10.31 19.80 6.96
CA LYS A 227 10.40 21.14 7.58
C LYS A 227 9.03 21.82 7.59
N VAL A 228 8.20 21.59 6.55
CA VAL A 228 6.83 22.11 6.49
C VAL A 228 5.94 21.38 7.49
N ALA A 229 6.06 20.04 7.55
CA ALA A 229 5.36 19.22 8.54
C ALA A 229 5.74 19.65 9.97
N SER A 230 7.03 19.79 10.26
CA SER A 230 7.56 20.25 11.57
C SER A 230 7.00 21.63 11.95
N LYS A 231 7.00 22.58 11.01
CA LYS A 231 6.45 23.92 11.23
C LYS A 231 4.96 23.89 11.55
N SER A 232 4.20 23.06 10.85
CA SER A 232 2.77 22.89 11.07
C SER A 232 2.47 22.32 12.45
N VAL A 233 3.10 21.21 12.81
CA VAL A 233 2.95 20.55 14.13
C VAL A 233 3.41 21.49 15.26
N ASN A 234 4.58 22.13 15.10
CA ASN A 234 5.11 23.07 16.08
C ASN A 234 4.19 24.27 16.32
N LYS A 235 3.56 24.80 15.26
CA LYS A 235 2.57 25.89 15.38
C LYS A 235 1.36 25.50 16.24
N GLU A 236 0.87 24.27 16.05
CA GLU A 236 -0.26 23.76 16.86
C GLU A 236 0.16 23.49 18.30
N LEU A 237 1.33 22.86 18.51
CA LEU A 237 1.84 22.58 19.86
C LEU A 237 2.13 23.88 20.62
N LYS A 238 2.66 24.88 19.95
CA LYS A 238 2.87 26.20 20.55
C LYS A 238 1.55 26.84 21.02
N LYS A 239 0.47 26.72 20.26
CA LYS A 239 -0.86 27.21 20.69
C LYS A 239 -1.35 26.47 21.93
N ILE A 240 -1.10 25.14 22.03
CA ILE A 240 -1.45 24.34 23.18
C ILE A 240 -0.58 24.78 24.38
N ASP A 241 0.71 24.98 24.16
CA ASP A 241 1.65 25.44 25.19
C ASP A 241 1.30 26.83 25.71
N ASP A 242 1.08 27.79 24.81
CA ASP A 242 0.67 29.17 25.15
C ASP A 242 -0.67 29.20 25.93
N ALA A 243 -1.56 28.24 25.68
CA ALA A 243 -2.84 28.08 26.37
C ALA A 243 -2.78 27.09 27.56
N SER A 244 -1.58 26.60 27.93
CA SER A 244 -1.41 25.67 29.05
C SER A 244 -0.92 26.37 30.29
N VAL A 245 -1.50 26.00 31.42
CA VAL A 245 -1.12 26.47 32.76
C VAL A 245 -0.66 25.24 33.56
N ASN A 246 0.60 25.25 34.01
CA ASN A 246 1.21 24.10 34.69
C ASN A 246 0.95 22.72 34.01
N GLY A 247 1.07 22.68 32.67
CA GLY A 247 0.85 21.48 31.85
C GLY A 247 -0.63 21.11 31.62
N VAL A 248 -1.58 21.94 32.09
CA VAL A 248 -3.01 21.76 31.82
C VAL A 248 -3.45 22.68 30.69
N TYR A 249 -3.92 22.11 29.61
CA TYR A 249 -4.41 22.87 28.45
C TYR A 249 -5.83 23.41 28.69
N LEU A 250 -5.99 24.73 28.52
CA LEU A 250 -7.28 25.39 28.57
C LEU A 250 -7.91 25.45 27.18
N ALA A 251 -8.61 24.36 26.82
CA ALA A 251 -9.10 24.14 25.47
C ALA A 251 -10.30 25.02 25.08
N GLN A 252 -11.01 25.63 26.06
CA GLN A 252 -12.26 26.29 25.84
C GLN A 252 -12.41 27.58 26.67
N LYS A 253 -12.70 28.70 26.00
CA LYS A 253 -13.15 29.92 26.73
C LYS A 253 -14.48 29.64 27.45
N PRO A 254 -14.58 29.89 28.76
CA PRO A 254 -15.79 29.63 29.51
C PRO A 254 -17.02 30.34 28.98
N ILE A 255 -16.89 31.60 28.63
CA ILE A 255 -17.94 32.42 28.00
C ILE A 255 -17.32 33.37 26.95
N SER A 256 -18.16 33.91 26.09
CA SER A 256 -17.83 35.10 25.30
C SER A 256 -18.43 36.32 25.99
N GLY A 257 -17.67 37.40 26.07
CA GLY A 257 -18.13 38.61 26.76
C GLY A 257 -17.09 39.71 26.79
N VAL A 258 -17.39 40.81 27.44
CA VAL A 258 -16.50 41.98 27.61
C VAL A 258 -15.76 41.86 28.94
N ILE A 259 -14.42 42.00 28.90
CA ILE A 259 -13.60 42.02 30.12
C ILE A 259 -13.86 43.35 30.85
N THR A 260 -14.43 43.28 32.05
CA THR A 260 -14.77 44.44 32.84
C THR A 260 -13.81 44.70 33.99
N SER A 261 -13.15 43.65 34.51
CA SER A 261 -12.12 43.75 35.54
C SER A 261 -11.00 42.74 35.27
N ARG A 262 -9.76 43.19 35.36
CA ARG A 262 -8.56 42.39 35.07
C ARG A 262 -7.92 41.86 36.34
N PHE A 263 -7.15 40.81 36.21
CA PHE A 263 -6.31 40.30 37.28
C PHE A 263 -5.40 41.38 37.84
N GLY A 264 -5.33 41.51 39.18
CA GLY A 264 -4.51 42.47 39.88
C GLY A 264 -5.11 43.89 39.97
N SER A 265 -6.27 44.16 39.32
CA SER A 265 -6.96 45.47 39.44
C SER A 265 -7.42 45.72 40.87
N ARG A 266 -7.41 47.02 41.27
CA ARG A 266 -7.89 47.48 42.56
C ARG A 266 -9.18 48.32 42.35
N GLU A 267 -10.24 47.90 42.95
CA GLU A 267 -11.55 48.50 42.81
C GLU A 267 -12.17 48.71 44.19
N SER A 268 -13.03 49.70 44.32
CA SER A 268 -13.63 50.08 45.63
C SER A 268 -14.46 49.00 46.30
N ILE A 269 -14.92 47.99 45.50
CA ILE A 269 -15.74 46.89 46.03
C ILE A 269 -14.95 45.81 46.77
N ARG A 270 -13.60 45.86 46.68
CA ARG A 270 -12.71 44.84 47.25
C ARG A 270 -11.49 45.46 47.93
N SER A 271 -11.08 44.93 49.07
CA SER A 271 -9.93 45.40 49.86
C SER A 271 -8.58 44.83 49.38
N TYR A 272 -8.59 43.89 48.44
CA TYR A 272 -7.40 43.19 47.88
C TYR A 272 -7.42 43.25 46.36
N PRO A 273 -6.26 43.06 45.69
CA PRO A 273 -6.19 43.01 44.24
C PRO A 273 -7.07 41.87 43.69
N HIS A 274 -7.62 42.08 42.49
CA HIS A 274 -8.50 41.10 41.84
C HIS A 274 -7.76 39.82 41.53
N ASN A 275 -8.22 38.68 42.03
CA ASN A 275 -7.57 37.37 41.87
C ASN A 275 -7.94 36.64 40.57
N GLY A 276 -8.83 37.22 39.76
CA GLY A 276 -9.34 36.62 38.55
C GLY A 276 -9.54 37.61 37.43
N LEU A 277 -10.41 37.24 36.50
CA LEU A 277 -10.87 38.01 35.35
C LEU A 277 -12.39 38.07 35.39
N ASP A 278 -12.95 39.29 35.38
CA ASP A 278 -14.42 39.47 35.31
C ASP A 278 -14.82 39.68 33.84
N ILE A 279 -15.71 38.80 33.34
CA ILE A 279 -16.20 38.81 31.96
C ILE A 279 -17.71 39.05 32.00
N ALA A 280 -18.14 40.27 31.60
CA ALA A 280 -19.56 40.63 31.52
C ALA A 280 -20.27 39.88 30.40
N ALA A 281 -21.41 39.31 30.72
CA ALA A 281 -22.28 38.62 29.75
C ALA A 281 -23.74 38.68 30.26
N PRO A 282 -24.75 38.50 29.41
CA PRO A 282 -26.16 38.49 29.83
C PRO A 282 -26.43 37.43 30.90
N TYR A 283 -27.37 37.76 31.83
CA TYR A 283 -27.84 36.83 32.84
C TYR A 283 -28.28 35.49 32.20
N GLY A 284 -27.85 34.37 32.76
CA GLY A 284 -28.21 33.04 32.25
C GLY A 284 -27.32 32.54 31.11
N THR A 285 -26.33 33.33 30.64
CA THR A 285 -25.34 32.84 29.63
C THR A 285 -24.66 31.57 30.15
N LYS A 286 -24.62 30.51 29.32
CA LYS A 286 -24.06 29.21 29.69
C LYS A 286 -22.55 29.34 29.91
N ILE A 287 -22.10 28.89 31.09
CA ILE A 287 -20.68 28.81 31.45
C ILE A 287 -20.17 27.40 31.07
N LYS A 288 -19.09 27.33 30.32
CA LYS A 288 -18.45 26.10 29.91
C LYS A 288 -17.18 25.83 30.72
N ALA A 289 -16.90 24.56 31.00
CA ALA A 289 -15.60 24.16 31.57
C ALA A 289 -14.45 24.52 30.65
N ALA A 290 -13.39 25.13 31.17
CA ALA A 290 -12.22 25.52 30.36
C ALA A 290 -11.25 24.35 30.11
N CYS A 291 -11.23 23.35 30.97
CA CYS A 291 -10.40 22.17 30.92
C CYS A 291 -11.20 20.91 31.29
N ASP A 292 -10.62 19.74 30.96
CA ASP A 292 -11.05 18.47 31.52
C ASP A 292 -10.74 18.46 33.02
N GLY A 293 -11.64 17.94 33.88
CA GLY A 293 -11.36 17.88 35.31
C GLY A 293 -12.49 17.29 36.12
N LYS A 294 -12.35 17.39 37.44
CA LYS A 294 -13.33 16.93 38.42
C LYS A 294 -13.84 18.11 39.21
N VAL A 295 -15.16 18.21 39.39
CA VAL A 295 -15.79 19.24 40.21
C VAL A 295 -15.50 18.93 41.69
N THR A 296 -14.78 19.83 42.36
CA THR A 296 -14.41 19.71 43.77
C THR A 296 -15.27 20.58 44.69
N PHE A 297 -15.94 21.59 44.11
CA PHE A 297 -16.89 22.41 44.81
C PHE A 297 -18.03 22.88 43.90
N SER A 298 -19.26 22.90 44.40
CA SER A 298 -20.42 23.45 43.71
C SER A 298 -21.41 23.92 44.75
N GLY A 299 -21.52 25.23 44.97
CA GLY A 299 -22.36 25.81 46.03
C GLY A 299 -22.10 27.29 46.29
N TYR A 300 -22.69 27.86 47.32
CA TYR A 300 -22.47 29.26 47.72
C TYR A 300 -21.20 29.38 48.58
N LYS A 301 -20.32 30.34 48.26
CA LYS A 301 -19.06 30.55 48.99
C LYS A 301 -18.67 32.02 49.08
N GLY A 302 -19.14 32.68 50.16
CA GLY A 302 -18.77 34.04 50.51
C GLY A 302 -18.86 35.07 49.38
N SER A 303 -17.78 35.82 49.12
CA SER A 303 -17.70 36.83 48.05
C SER A 303 -17.90 36.29 46.65
N TYR A 304 -17.55 35.04 46.40
CA TYR A 304 -17.76 34.41 45.09
C TYR A 304 -19.22 34.15 44.75
N GLY A 305 -20.13 34.20 45.75
CA GLY A 305 -21.52 33.82 45.54
C GLY A 305 -21.66 32.34 45.21
N ASN A 306 -22.49 31.98 44.24
CA ASN A 306 -22.57 30.64 43.72
C ASN A 306 -21.31 30.35 42.88
N LEU A 307 -20.54 29.36 43.31
CA LEU A 307 -19.21 29.01 42.78
C LEU A 307 -19.17 27.55 42.34
N ILE A 308 -18.53 27.31 41.21
CA ILE A 308 -18.05 25.99 40.81
C ILE A 308 -16.53 26.01 40.80
N ILE A 309 -15.90 24.97 41.36
CA ILE A 309 -14.44 24.75 41.28
C ILE A 309 -14.21 23.44 40.57
N VAL A 310 -13.42 23.50 39.50
CA VAL A 310 -12.97 22.32 38.75
C VAL A 310 -11.47 22.12 39.01
N ASP A 311 -11.10 20.95 39.51
CA ASP A 311 -9.72 20.50 39.62
C ASP A 311 -9.31 19.86 38.29
N CYS A 312 -8.41 20.51 37.57
CA CYS A 312 -7.91 20.09 36.26
C CYS A 312 -6.64 19.21 36.35
N GLY A 313 -6.18 18.85 37.56
CA GLY A 313 -4.94 18.15 37.80
C GLY A 313 -3.71 19.07 37.85
N ASN A 314 -2.55 18.50 38.10
CA ASN A 314 -1.26 19.23 38.22
C ASN A 314 -1.31 20.45 39.16
N GLY A 315 -2.15 20.43 40.18
CA GLY A 315 -2.35 21.56 41.10
C GLY A 315 -3.11 22.73 40.48
N VAL A 316 -3.72 22.58 39.32
CA VAL A 316 -4.52 23.61 38.64
C VAL A 316 -6.00 23.49 39.03
N GLN A 317 -6.55 24.54 39.60
CA GLN A 317 -7.97 24.66 39.90
C GLN A 317 -8.56 25.89 39.22
N ILE A 318 -9.74 25.74 38.65
CA ILE A 318 -10.47 26.83 37.99
C ILE A 318 -11.75 27.12 38.75
N TYR A 319 -11.95 28.42 39.08
CA TYR A 319 -13.06 28.96 39.83
C TYR A 319 -14.01 29.71 38.89
N TYR A 320 -15.30 29.38 38.94
CA TYR A 320 -16.37 29.99 38.16
C TYR A 320 -17.37 30.61 39.13
N GLY A 321 -17.16 31.92 39.44
CA GLY A 321 -17.94 32.65 40.45
C GLY A 321 -19.13 33.41 39.89
N HIS A 322 -19.96 33.93 40.82
CA HIS A 322 -21.16 34.74 40.64
C HIS A 322 -22.26 34.05 39.79
N CYS A 323 -22.28 32.72 39.75
CA CYS A 323 -23.25 31.97 38.96
C CYS A 323 -24.70 32.24 39.40
N SER A 324 -25.62 32.33 38.42
CA SER A 324 -27.05 32.31 38.67
C SER A 324 -27.57 30.91 38.95
N LYS A 325 -26.91 29.89 38.29
CA LYS A 325 -27.28 28.48 38.38
C LYS A 325 -26.04 27.59 38.29
N LEU A 326 -26.03 26.57 39.13
CA LEU A 326 -25.00 25.52 39.14
C LEU A 326 -25.60 24.26 38.52
N TYR A 327 -25.03 23.80 37.40
CA TYR A 327 -25.48 22.57 36.74
C TYR A 327 -24.62 21.37 37.15
N ALA A 328 -23.31 21.57 37.26
CA ALA A 328 -22.38 20.53 37.71
C ALA A 328 -22.41 20.39 39.24
N LYS A 329 -22.27 19.17 39.74
CA LYS A 329 -22.27 18.81 41.16
C LYS A 329 -20.88 18.34 41.59
N VAL A 330 -20.58 18.44 42.89
CA VAL A 330 -19.34 17.89 43.46
C VAL A 330 -19.22 16.40 43.10
N GLY A 331 -18.08 16.02 42.59
CA GLY A 331 -17.77 14.67 42.17
C GLY A 331 -17.93 14.42 40.65
N ASP A 332 -18.66 15.29 39.94
CA ASP A 332 -18.82 15.16 38.50
C ASP A 332 -17.47 15.28 37.76
N THR A 333 -17.27 14.45 36.75
CA THR A 333 -16.17 14.60 35.78
C THR A 333 -16.70 15.41 34.60
N VAL A 334 -16.01 16.49 34.26
CA VAL A 334 -16.37 17.39 33.16
C VAL A 334 -15.27 17.40 32.09
N LYS A 335 -15.70 17.59 30.87
CA LYS A 335 -14.81 17.82 29.69
C LYS A 335 -14.80 19.30 29.34
N ALA A 336 -13.70 19.78 28.78
CA ALA A 336 -13.62 21.12 28.22
C ALA A 336 -14.79 21.36 27.24
N GLY A 337 -15.56 22.42 27.48
CA GLY A 337 -16.76 22.74 26.69
C GLY A 337 -18.08 22.28 27.29
N ASP A 338 -18.08 21.40 28.29
CA ASP A 338 -19.31 21.02 29.01
C ASP A 338 -19.93 22.22 29.71
N VAL A 339 -21.26 22.32 29.66
CA VAL A 339 -21.99 23.40 30.35
C VAL A 339 -22.10 23.05 31.81
N ILE A 340 -21.40 23.82 32.66
CA ILE A 340 -21.32 23.58 34.12
C ILE A 340 -22.17 24.53 34.97
N GLY A 341 -22.51 25.73 34.44
CA GLY A 341 -23.29 26.72 35.15
C GLY A 341 -23.85 27.80 34.22
N ALA A 342 -24.39 28.86 34.82
CA ALA A 342 -24.88 30.03 34.10
C ALA A 342 -24.47 31.32 34.80
N VAL A 343 -24.17 32.37 34.00
CA VAL A 343 -23.78 33.70 34.44
C VAL A 343 -24.89 34.34 35.31
N GLY A 344 -24.49 34.97 36.39
CA GLY A 344 -25.34 35.71 37.27
C GLY A 344 -24.65 36.91 37.91
N SER A 345 -25.11 37.28 39.12
CA SER A 345 -24.58 38.37 39.90
C SER A 345 -24.74 38.06 41.41
N THR A 346 -24.45 36.83 41.82
CA THR A 346 -24.55 36.40 43.22
C THR A 346 -23.28 36.74 44.00
N GLY A 347 -23.38 36.89 45.33
CA GLY A 347 -22.22 37.22 46.16
C GLY A 347 -21.83 38.70 46.04
N ASN A 348 -20.50 39.02 46.07
CA ASN A 348 -20.01 40.40 45.93
C ASN A 348 -19.83 40.77 44.46
N SER A 349 -20.92 41.23 43.82
CA SER A 349 -20.98 41.51 42.39
C SER A 349 -21.82 42.76 42.11
N THR A 350 -21.39 43.60 41.20
CA THR A 350 -22.09 44.83 40.80
C THR A 350 -22.95 44.67 39.55
N GLY A 351 -22.93 43.54 38.91
CA GLY A 351 -23.71 43.26 37.70
C GLY A 351 -23.46 41.88 37.13
N ASN A 352 -24.17 41.50 36.06
CA ASN A 352 -24.06 40.15 35.48
C ASN A 352 -22.69 39.92 34.83
N HIS A 353 -21.88 39.05 35.39
CA HIS A 353 -20.58 38.64 34.88
C HIS A 353 -20.18 37.25 35.39
N LEU A 354 -19.21 36.65 34.74
CA LEU A 354 -18.45 35.51 35.24
C LEU A 354 -17.17 36.00 35.90
N HIS A 355 -16.96 35.72 37.19
CA HIS A 355 -15.63 35.78 37.78
C HIS A 355 -14.88 34.49 37.47
N PHE A 356 -13.80 34.60 36.68
CA PHE A 356 -12.98 33.50 36.19
C PHE A 356 -11.59 33.57 36.82
N GLU A 357 -11.28 32.63 37.74
CA GLU A 357 -9.98 32.62 38.43
C GLU A 357 -9.28 31.28 38.21
N ILE A 358 -7.97 31.33 37.95
CA ILE A 358 -7.10 30.16 37.82
C ILE A 358 -6.15 30.15 39.00
N LYS A 359 -6.08 29.02 39.71
CA LYS A 359 -5.09 28.79 40.77
C LYS A 359 -4.14 27.67 40.38
N VAL A 360 -2.85 27.90 40.65
CA VAL A 360 -1.79 26.90 40.54
C VAL A 360 -1.19 26.68 41.93
N ASN A 361 -1.33 25.48 42.46
CA ASN A 361 -0.91 25.14 43.81
C ASN A 361 -1.47 26.13 44.89
N GLY A 362 -2.70 26.53 44.69
CA GLY A 362 -3.41 27.46 45.61
C GLY A 362 -3.15 28.96 45.36
N VAL A 363 -2.21 29.31 44.48
CA VAL A 363 -1.86 30.70 44.14
C VAL A 363 -2.59 31.12 42.87
N SER A 364 -3.29 32.27 42.91
CA SER A 364 -4.01 32.81 41.75
C SER A 364 -3.03 33.36 40.71
N VAL A 365 -3.24 33.01 39.43
CA VAL A 365 -2.43 33.46 38.29
C VAL A 365 -3.31 34.23 37.31
N ASN A 366 -2.70 35.11 36.50
CA ASN A 366 -3.43 35.91 35.53
C ASN A 366 -4.04 35.05 34.42
N PRO A 367 -5.36 34.91 34.30
CA PRO A 367 -6.01 34.11 33.26
C PRO A 367 -5.71 34.57 31.83
N GLN A 368 -5.41 35.87 31.62
CA GLN A 368 -5.14 36.43 30.31
C GLN A 368 -3.80 35.97 29.72
N ASN A 369 -2.89 35.41 30.52
CA ASN A 369 -1.64 34.79 30.00
C ASN A 369 -1.92 33.50 29.24
N TYR A 370 -3.07 32.84 29.41
CA TYR A 370 -3.38 31.51 28.90
C TYR A 370 -4.63 31.49 28.00
N ILE A 371 -5.62 32.31 28.40
CA ILE A 371 -6.93 32.36 27.75
C ILE A 371 -7.46 33.80 27.84
N TYR A 372 -8.22 34.27 26.89
CA TYR A 372 -8.68 35.66 26.76
C TYR A 372 -7.55 36.68 26.43
N ASN A 373 -6.42 36.23 25.90
CA ASN A 373 -5.36 37.09 25.34
C ASN A 373 -5.75 37.69 24.01
#